data_02729cd759d27018d877de03ca896927
#
_entry.id   02729cd759d27018d877de03ca896927
#
_cell.length_a   1.000
_cell.length_b   1.000
_cell.length_c   1.000
_cell.angle_alpha   90.00
_cell.angle_beta   90.00
_cell.angle_gamma   90.00
#
_symmetry.space_group_name_H-M   'P 1'
#
loop_
_entity.id
_entity.type
_entity.pdbx_description
1 polymer ?
#
loop_
_entity_poly.entity_id
_entity_poly.type
_entity_poly.pdbx_seq_one_letter_code
_entity_poly.pdbx_strand_id
1 'polypeptide(L)'
;MKVAILESIVMPAGHEVEFDRILIEGLKTQGYDPLFFVPEKFPFKFDYKTEVEYLAGGEVVSYAGAGKLEKIWRSFLREKRRIAWFNDAYKKAVQGKCDVIIVPTATYRYLRTLGNSYLKESPVPVIFVFHGINPDEKQKFIKFAKKCEAYPNIKLKIITLRDDFKADKLTNVDLIDPPVFRPWDLNKIKPVEKHQPLKLGFFGQYRREKNLGFFLDAFIQARFTVPVKLIVQGATAKPEDSAAFEKYMKEYSDYEEIEFWHRNLIGKEWHEALLSVDAIIMPYAAERYRYHWSAMLFTAIGFNKPLLQSPEINPEVLQKFVIGEALDMTSKGAFVRQLEHFVNKFSKNIPIYNEALGKANVLYSQENLIKNIMD
;
A
#
# COMPACT_ATOMS: atom_id res chain seq x y z
N MET A 1 -24.95 9.27 -6.30
CA MET A 1 -23.96 9.39 -7.39
C MET A 1 -23.26 8.04 -7.52
N LYS A 2 -23.31 7.43 -8.70
CA LYS A 2 -22.65 6.15 -9.00
C LYS A 2 -21.17 6.37 -9.33
N VAL A 3 -20.27 5.66 -8.64
CA VAL A 3 -18.82 5.77 -8.80
C VAL A 3 -18.25 4.44 -9.31
N ALA A 4 -17.80 4.42 -10.56
CA ALA A 4 -17.18 3.24 -11.14
C ALA A 4 -15.70 3.14 -10.73
N ILE A 5 -15.29 2.01 -10.17
CA ILE A 5 -13.89 1.68 -9.85
C ILE A 5 -13.35 0.82 -10.98
N LEU A 6 -12.53 1.41 -11.86
CA LEU A 6 -11.91 0.71 -12.97
C LEU A 6 -10.63 0.03 -12.49
N GLU A 7 -10.76 -1.21 -12.01
CA GLU A 7 -9.62 -2.00 -11.54
C GLU A 7 -9.19 -3.04 -12.60
N SER A 8 -7.91 -3.08 -12.89
CA SER A 8 -7.31 -4.00 -13.87
C SER A 8 -5.99 -4.61 -13.40
N ILE A 9 -5.63 -4.39 -12.13
CA ILE A 9 -4.40 -4.87 -11.52
C ILE A 9 -4.70 -6.02 -10.58
N VAL A 10 -3.88 -7.06 -10.64
CA VAL A 10 -3.89 -8.19 -9.72
C VAL A 10 -2.48 -8.35 -9.17
N MET A 11 -2.30 -8.09 -7.88
CA MET A 11 -0.99 -8.20 -7.20
C MET A 11 -0.89 -9.50 -6.40
N PRO A 12 0.25 -10.18 -6.40
CA PRO A 12 0.42 -11.42 -5.62
C PRO A 12 0.16 -11.23 -4.12
N ALA A 13 0.56 -10.09 -3.56
CA ALA A 13 0.48 -9.80 -2.12
C ALA A 13 -0.83 -9.16 -1.65
N GLY A 14 -1.81 -8.96 -2.56
CA GLY A 14 -3.14 -8.47 -2.18
C GLY A 14 -3.22 -7.02 -1.72
N HIS A 15 -2.24 -6.17 -2.04
CA HIS A 15 -2.30 -4.73 -1.70
C HIS A 15 -3.53 -4.05 -2.33
N GLU A 16 -3.86 -4.41 -3.58
CA GLU A 16 -5.06 -3.93 -4.27
C GLU A 16 -6.33 -4.29 -3.50
N VAL A 17 -6.38 -5.48 -2.88
CA VAL A 17 -7.55 -5.94 -2.14
C VAL A 17 -7.90 -5.00 -1.00
N GLU A 18 -6.90 -4.61 -0.21
CA GLU A 18 -7.11 -3.69 0.92
C GLU A 18 -7.40 -2.26 0.44
N PHE A 19 -6.74 -1.81 -0.64
CA PHE A 19 -7.00 -0.47 -1.19
C PHE A 19 -8.41 -0.36 -1.78
N ASP A 20 -8.85 -1.33 -2.58
CA ASP A 20 -10.21 -1.39 -3.10
C ASP A 20 -11.24 -1.46 -1.98
N ARG A 21 -10.95 -2.21 -0.91
CA ARG A 21 -11.83 -2.30 0.25
C ARG A 21 -12.05 -0.94 0.91
N ILE A 22 -10.98 -0.23 1.25
CA ILE A 22 -11.11 1.09 1.90
C ILE A 22 -11.75 2.13 0.97
N LEU A 23 -11.52 2.03 -0.33
CA LEU A 23 -12.14 2.90 -1.33
C LEU A 23 -13.66 2.66 -1.37
N ILE A 24 -14.11 1.40 -1.44
CA ILE A 24 -15.54 1.04 -1.46
C ILE A 24 -16.22 1.41 -0.15
N GLU A 25 -15.62 1.04 1.00
CA GLU A 25 -16.16 1.36 2.31
C GLU A 25 -16.27 2.88 2.50
N GLY A 26 -15.23 3.63 2.15
CA GLY A 26 -15.19 5.07 2.27
C GLY A 26 -16.23 5.76 1.35
N LEU A 27 -16.37 5.29 0.09
CA LEU A 27 -17.40 5.79 -0.83
C LEU A 27 -18.81 5.55 -0.27
N LYS A 28 -19.12 4.34 0.19
CA LYS A 28 -20.42 3.99 0.79
C LYS A 28 -20.72 4.86 2.01
N THR A 29 -19.74 5.06 2.89
CA THR A 29 -19.89 5.89 4.11
C THR A 29 -20.23 7.34 3.78
N GLN A 30 -19.72 7.86 2.65
CA GLN A 30 -20.02 9.22 2.17
C GLN A 30 -21.28 9.29 1.28
N GLY A 31 -22.05 8.22 1.17
CA GLY A 31 -23.32 8.19 0.44
C GLY A 31 -23.17 8.03 -1.08
N TYR A 32 -22.01 7.62 -1.56
CA TYR A 32 -21.80 7.22 -2.95
C TYR A 32 -22.22 5.76 -3.17
N ASP A 33 -22.54 5.42 -4.42
CA ASP A 33 -22.89 4.07 -4.85
C ASP A 33 -21.74 3.49 -5.72
N PRO A 34 -20.78 2.76 -5.13
CA PRO A 34 -19.65 2.21 -5.86
C PRO A 34 -20.06 0.98 -6.67
N LEU A 35 -19.47 0.84 -7.87
CA LEU A 35 -19.52 -0.37 -8.68
C LEU A 35 -18.14 -0.62 -9.29
N PHE A 36 -17.84 -1.88 -9.61
CA PHE A 36 -16.62 -2.23 -10.32
C PHE A 36 -16.79 -2.22 -11.84
N PHE A 37 -15.82 -1.62 -12.53
CA PHE A 37 -15.53 -1.85 -13.95
C PHE A 37 -14.24 -2.65 -14.03
N VAL A 38 -14.32 -3.94 -14.38
CA VAL A 38 -13.18 -4.86 -14.41
C VAL A 38 -13.09 -5.63 -15.73
N PRO A 39 -11.89 -6.08 -16.13
CA PRO A 39 -11.73 -6.99 -17.26
C PRO A 39 -12.58 -8.26 -17.11
N GLU A 40 -12.88 -8.89 -18.24
CA GLU A 40 -13.54 -10.20 -18.27
C GLU A 40 -12.82 -11.19 -17.36
N LYS A 41 -13.57 -12.00 -16.62
CA LYS A 41 -13.06 -13.00 -15.66
C LYS A 41 -12.03 -12.44 -14.67
N PHE A 42 -12.22 -11.20 -14.23
CA PHE A 42 -11.32 -10.60 -13.23
C PHE A 42 -11.27 -11.47 -11.96
N PRO A 43 -10.07 -11.89 -11.52
CA PRO A 43 -9.94 -12.85 -10.41
C PRO A 43 -10.03 -12.14 -9.07
N PHE A 44 -11.23 -11.77 -8.65
CA PHE A 44 -11.44 -11.21 -7.31
C PHE A 44 -10.94 -12.17 -6.23
N LYS A 45 -10.19 -11.64 -5.29
CA LYS A 45 -9.69 -12.36 -4.11
C LYS A 45 -10.58 -12.14 -2.88
N PHE A 46 -11.49 -11.18 -2.97
CA PHE A 46 -12.36 -10.77 -1.89
C PHE A 46 -13.74 -10.39 -2.45
N ASP A 47 -14.81 -10.70 -1.70
CA ASP A 47 -16.18 -10.28 -2.04
C ASP A 47 -16.50 -8.94 -1.38
N TYR A 48 -16.48 -7.87 -2.15
CA TYR A 48 -16.74 -6.51 -1.69
C TYR A 48 -18.23 -6.17 -1.52
N LYS A 49 -19.14 -7.11 -1.79
CA LYS A 49 -20.60 -6.86 -1.78
C LYS A 49 -20.98 -5.64 -2.60
N THR A 50 -20.47 -5.55 -3.83
CA THR A 50 -20.59 -4.40 -4.72
C THR A 50 -20.90 -4.88 -6.13
N GLU A 51 -21.70 -4.12 -6.87
CA GLU A 51 -22.04 -4.40 -8.26
C GLU A 51 -20.78 -4.51 -9.12
N VAL A 52 -20.76 -5.47 -10.08
CA VAL A 52 -19.64 -5.70 -10.98
C VAL A 52 -20.12 -5.66 -12.42
N GLU A 53 -19.54 -4.78 -13.22
CA GLU A 53 -19.70 -4.75 -14.67
C GLU A 53 -18.38 -5.12 -15.37
N TYR A 54 -18.44 -6.11 -16.25
CA TYR A 54 -17.27 -6.52 -17.01
C TYR A 54 -17.04 -5.61 -18.22
N LEU A 55 -15.75 -5.28 -18.45
CA LEU A 55 -15.29 -4.48 -19.58
C LEU A 55 -14.92 -5.39 -20.75
N ALA A 56 -15.44 -5.10 -21.95
CA ALA A 56 -15.05 -5.78 -23.17
C ALA A 56 -13.57 -5.53 -23.50
N GLY A 57 -12.86 -6.55 -23.97
CA GLY A 57 -11.45 -6.44 -24.36
C GLY A 57 -10.56 -7.55 -23.81
N GLY A 58 -11.18 -8.55 -23.18
CA GLY A 58 -10.53 -9.76 -22.68
C GLY A 58 -9.97 -9.65 -21.26
N GLU A 59 -9.39 -10.74 -20.81
CA GLU A 59 -8.90 -10.93 -19.44
C GLU A 59 -7.62 -10.16 -19.11
N VAL A 60 -7.27 -10.04 -17.82
CA VAL A 60 -5.99 -9.49 -17.37
C VAL A 60 -4.81 -10.29 -17.94
N VAL A 61 -3.76 -9.60 -18.40
CA VAL A 61 -2.55 -10.23 -18.93
C VAL A 61 -1.54 -10.48 -17.82
N SER A 62 -1.29 -11.75 -17.49
CA SER A 62 -0.26 -12.16 -16.54
C SER A 62 1.11 -12.26 -17.21
N TYR A 63 2.18 -11.94 -16.47
CA TYR A 63 3.58 -12.16 -16.86
C TYR A 63 4.18 -13.40 -16.20
N ALA A 64 3.42 -14.13 -15.41
CA ALA A 64 3.92 -15.34 -14.73
C ALA A 64 4.42 -16.36 -15.75
N GLY A 65 5.61 -16.91 -15.51
CA GLY A 65 6.24 -17.92 -16.35
C GLY A 65 6.75 -17.45 -17.73
N ALA A 66 6.57 -16.17 -18.08
CA ALA A 66 6.93 -15.67 -19.42
C ALA A 66 8.43 -15.46 -19.62
N GLY A 67 8.99 -15.96 -20.72
CA GLY A 67 10.34 -15.68 -21.20
C GLY A 67 10.53 -14.23 -21.70
N LYS A 68 11.75 -13.82 -22.03
CA LYS A 68 12.05 -12.42 -22.42
C LYS A 68 11.22 -11.95 -23.65
N LEU A 69 11.18 -12.74 -24.72
CA LEU A 69 10.41 -12.38 -25.94
C LEU A 69 8.90 -12.39 -25.66
N GLU A 70 8.43 -13.36 -24.91
CA GLU A 70 7.03 -13.46 -24.54
C GLU A 70 6.58 -12.28 -23.66
N LYS A 71 7.45 -11.76 -22.79
CA LYS A 71 7.17 -10.53 -22.00
C LYS A 71 6.95 -9.32 -22.90
N ILE A 72 7.68 -9.20 -24.02
CA ILE A 72 7.48 -8.09 -24.97
C ILE A 72 6.09 -8.23 -25.63
N TRP A 73 5.74 -9.43 -26.11
CA TRP A 73 4.44 -9.69 -26.69
C TRP A 73 3.28 -9.45 -25.70
N ARG A 74 3.42 -9.98 -24.49
CA ARG A 74 2.42 -9.79 -23.42
C ARG A 74 2.30 -8.31 -23.02
N SER A 75 3.37 -7.53 -23.07
CA SER A 75 3.34 -6.08 -22.83
C SER A 75 2.52 -5.36 -23.89
N PHE A 76 2.69 -5.72 -25.17
CA PHE A 76 1.89 -5.17 -26.27
C PHE A 76 0.41 -5.57 -26.14
N LEU A 77 0.13 -6.84 -25.87
CA LEU A 77 -1.22 -7.33 -25.63
C LEU A 77 -1.91 -6.62 -24.46
N ARG A 78 -1.18 -6.40 -23.37
CA ARG A 78 -1.66 -5.65 -22.19
C ARG A 78 -2.04 -4.22 -22.54
N GLU A 79 -1.23 -3.54 -23.36
CA GLU A 79 -1.54 -2.19 -23.83
C GLU A 79 -2.82 -2.19 -24.69
N LYS A 80 -2.92 -3.09 -25.64
CA LYS A 80 -4.10 -3.25 -26.52
C LYS A 80 -5.37 -3.51 -25.70
N ARG A 81 -5.31 -4.44 -24.73
CA ARG A 81 -6.46 -4.74 -23.86
C ARG A 81 -6.86 -3.53 -23.01
N ARG A 82 -5.88 -2.78 -22.46
CA ARG A 82 -6.17 -1.58 -21.69
C ARG A 82 -6.88 -0.52 -22.54
N ILE A 83 -6.47 -0.32 -23.78
CA ILE A 83 -7.20 0.58 -24.70
C ILE A 83 -8.65 0.10 -24.89
N ALA A 84 -8.87 -1.18 -25.05
CA ALA A 84 -10.22 -1.75 -25.21
C ALA A 84 -11.06 -1.54 -23.93
N TRP A 85 -10.52 -1.81 -22.75
CA TRP A 85 -11.21 -1.54 -21.46
C TRP A 85 -11.57 -0.07 -21.29
N PHE A 86 -10.64 0.84 -21.63
CA PHE A 86 -10.89 2.27 -21.55
C PHE A 86 -11.99 2.72 -22.53
N ASN A 87 -11.99 2.16 -23.74
CA ASN A 87 -13.05 2.45 -24.72
C ASN A 87 -14.42 1.91 -24.27
N ASP A 88 -14.45 0.75 -23.61
CA ASP A 88 -15.71 0.20 -23.10
C ASP A 88 -16.20 0.97 -21.86
N ALA A 89 -15.30 1.36 -20.96
CA ALA A 89 -15.62 2.25 -19.84
C ALA A 89 -16.21 3.59 -20.33
N TYR A 90 -15.64 4.18 -21.38
CA TYR A 90 -16.20 5.35 -22.04
C TYR A 90 -17.64 5.12 -22.53
N LYS A 91 -17.90 4.00 -23.23
CA LYS A 91 -19.25 3.65 -23.71
C LYS A 91 -20.24 3.53 -22.56
N LYS A 92 -19.82 2.88 -21.45
CA LYS A 92 -20.64 2.73 -20.24
C LYS A 92 -20.95 4.09 -19.60
N ALA A 93 -19.97 5.00 -19.55
CA ALA A 93 -20.18 6.37 -19.07
C ALA A 93 -21.18 7.14 -19.96
N VAL A 94 -21.07 7.05 -21.30
CA VAL A 94 -22.04 7.65 -22.25
C VAL A 94 -23.45 7.08 -22.04
N GLN A 95 -23.56 5.81 -21.65
CA GLN A 95 -24.84 5.15 -21.34
C GLN A 95 -25.41 5.52 -19.95
N GLY A 96 -24.71 6.37 -19.19
CA GLY A 96 -25.16 6.79 -17.85
C GLY A 96 -24.99 5.69 -16.78
N LYS A 97 -24.09 4.73 -16.97
CA LYS A 97 -23.82 3.66 -15.99
C LYS A 97 -23.09 4.15 -14.75
N CYS A 98 -22.38 5.28 -14.84
CA CYS A 98 -21.69 5.91 -13.73
C CYS A 98 -21.64 7.42 -13.92
N ASP A 99 -21.44 8.13 -12.81
CA ASP A 99 -21.26 9.59 -12.76
C ASP A 99 -19.79 10.00 -12.63
N VAL A 100 -18.92 9.08 -12.16
CA VAL A 100 -17.48 9.25 -12.01
C VAL A 100 -16.79 7.91 -12.26
N ILE A 101 -15.57 7.93 -12.82
CA ILE A 101 -14.71 6.76 -12.95
C ILE A 101 -13.44 7.00 -12.14
N ILE A 102 -13.09 6.10 -11.22
CA ILE A 102 -11.82 6.10 -10.47
C ILE A 102 -10.97 4.94 -10.99
N VAL A 103 -9.72 5.22 -11.39
CA VAL A 103 -8.69 4.22 -11.68
C VAL A 103 -7.77 4.14 -10.46
N PRO A 104 -7.97 3.18 -9.54
CA PRO A 104 -7.41 3.23 -8.18
C PRO A 104 -5.91 3.02 -8.11
N THR A 105 -5.32 2.34 -9.12
CA THR A 105 -3.88 2.01 -9.15
C THR A 105 -3.29 2.30 -10.52
N ALA A 106 -2.98 3.57 -10.78
CA ALA A 106 -2.45 4.01 -12.06
C ALA A 106 -0.93 4.09 -12.10
N THR A 107 -0.36 4.02 -13.29
CA THR A 107 1.03 4.37 -13.61
C THR A 107 1.05 5.30 -14.83
N TYR A 108 2.20 5.93 -15.13
CA TYR A 108 2.32 6.78 -16.33
C TYR A 108 1.90 6.06 -17.63
N ARG A 109 1.96 4.71 -17.65
CA ARG A 109 1.52 3.91 -18.81
C ARG A 109 0.02 3.99 -19.04
N TYR A 110 -0.77 4.19 -17.97
CA TYR A 110 -2.22 4.42 -18.08
C TYR A 110 -2.51 5.74 -18.80
N LEU A 111 -1.76 6.81 -18.48
CA LEU A 111 -1.89 8.09 -19.18
C LEU A 111 -1.48 8.00 -20.65
N ARG A 112 -0.45 7.19 -20.95
CA ARG A 112 -0.09 6.89 -22.35
C ARG A 112 -1.21 6.18 -23.09
N THR A 113 -1.83 5.19 -22.46
CA THR A 113 -2.97 4.44 -23.01
C THR A 113 -4.18 5.34 -23.19
N LEU A 114 -4.46 6.22 -22.23
CA LEU A 114 -5.56 7.18 -22.28
C LEU A 114 -5.53 8.02 -23.55
N GLY A 115 -4.37 8.54 -23.92
CA GLY A 115 -4.21 9.32 -25.17
C GLY A 115 -4.62 8.59 -26.45
N ASN A 116 -4.64 7.25 -26.42
CA ASN A 116 -5.01 6.39 -27.55
C ASN A 116 -6.41 5.75 -27.40
N SER A 117 -7.21 6.22 -26.44
CA SER A 117 -8.56 5.70 -26.17
C SER A 117 -9.60 6.80 -26.18
N TYR A 118 -10.87 6.43 -26.32
CA TYR A 118 -11.99 7.37 -26.23
C TYR A 118 -12.23 7.89 -24.81
N LEU A 119 -11.70 7.21 -23.77
CA LEU A 119 -11.88 7.62 -22.38
C LEU A 119 -11.32 9.03 -22.09
N LYS A 120 -10.37 9.53 -22.88
CA LYS A 120 -9.90 10.92 -22.80
C LYS A 120 -10.99 11.96 -23.02
N GLU A 121 -12.06 11.58 -23.74
CA GLU A 121 -13.23 12.41 -24.07
C GLU A 121 -14.43 12.04 -23.18
N SER A 122 -14.18 11.42 -22.03
CA SER A 122 -15.24 10.96 -21.11
C SER A 122 -16.23 12.09 -20.80
N PRO A 123 -17.55 11.81 -20.83
CA PRO A 123 -18.57 12.78 -20.43
C PRO A 123 -18.63 12.99 -18.91
N VAL A 124 -17.98 12.12 -18.14
CA VAL A 124 -17.91 12.17 -16.68
C VAL A 124 -16.46 12.29 -16.22
N PRO A 125 -16.20 12.80 -15.00
CA PRO A 125 -14.84 12.84 -14.44
C PRO A 125 -14.19 11.46 -14.41
N VAL A 126 -12.90 11.40 -14.81
CA VAL A 126 -12.05 10.21 -14.70
C VAL A 126 -10.83 10.55 -13.85
N ILE A 127 -10.71 9.90 -12.71
CA ILE A 127 -9.72 10.19 -11.69
C ILE A 127 -8.69 9.07 -11.66
N PHE A 128 -7.44 9.37 -12.02
CA PHE A 128 -6.33 8.41 -11.95
C PHE A 128 -5.59 8.60 -10.63
N VAL A 129 -5.56 7.55 -9.79
CA VAL A 129 -4.86 7.56 -8.50
C VAL A 129 -3.51 6.85 -8.65
N PHE A 130 -2.44 7.56 -8.29
CA PHE A 130 -1.06 7.06 -8.33
C PHE A 130 -0.56 6.84 -6.91
N HIS A 131 0.02 5.67 -6.64
CA HIS A 131 0.57 5.31 -5.33
C HIS A 131 2.05 5.75 -5.18
N GLY A 132 2.35 6.98 -5.57
CA GLY A 132 3.70 7.51 -5.69
C GLY A 132 4.28 7.38 -7.11
N ILE A 133 5.33 8.12 -7.38
CA ILE A 133 6.04 8.12 -8.66
C ILE A 133 7.53 7.92 -8.41
N ASN A 134 8.12 6.90 -9.02
CA ASN A 134 9.56 6.70 -8.93
C ASN A 134 10.33 7.84 -9.64
N PRO A 135 11.52 8.22 -9.15
CA PRO A 135 12.33 9.27 -9.75
C PRO A 135 12.65 9.03 -11.23
N ASP A 136 12.95 7.79 -11.59
CA ASP A 136 13.24 7.37 -12.97
C ASP A 136 12.02 7.43 -13.92
N GLU A 137 10.83 7.43 -13.36
CA GLU A 137 9.56 7.56 -14.08
C GLU A 137 9.01 8.99 -14.08
N LYS A 138 9.54 9.90 -13.24
CA LYS A 138 9.04 11.28 -13.05
C LYS A 138 8.92 12.03 -14.39
N GLN A 139 9.95 12.04 -15.21
CA GLN A 139 9.93 12.76 -16.50
C GLN A 139 8.88 12.19 -17.47
N LYS A 140 8.70 10.85 -17.47
CA LYS A 140 7.67 10.20 -18.28
C LYS A 140 6.28 10.56 -17.78
N PHE A 141 6.09 10.56 -16.45
CA PHE A 141 4.83 10.98 -15.83
C PHE A 141 4.48 12.42 -16.22
N ILE A 142 5.38 13.39 -16.00
CA ILE A 142 5.18 14.81 -16.32
C ILE A 142 4.81 14.99 -17.79
N LYS A 143 5.54 14.31 -18.71
CA LYS A 143 5.25 14.37 -20.15
C LYS A 143 3.81 13.97 -20.49
N PHE A 144 3.29 12.89 -19.87
CA PHE A 144 1.93 12.42 -20.14
C PHE A 144 0.88 13.21 -19.35
N ALA A 145 1.17 13.65 -18.13
CA ALA A 145 0.30 14.51 -17.35
C ALA A 145 0.02 15.84 -18.06
N LYS A 146 1.06 16.51 -18.60
CA LYS A 146 0.91 17.71 -19.42
C LYS A 146 0.02 17.51 -20.65
N LYS A 147 0.08 16.33 -21.29
CA LYS A 147 -0.83 16.02 -22.39
C LYS A 147 -2.27 15.88 -21.93
N CYS A 148 -2.48 15.38 -20.71
CA CYS A 148 -3.81 15.23 -20.14
C CYS A 148 -4.46 16.55 -19.72
N GLU A 149 -3.71 17.65 -19.60
CA GLU A 149 -4.28 18.99 -19.35
C GLU A 149 -5.26 19.44 -20.45
N ALA A 150 -5.13 18.87 -21.66
CA ALA A 150 -6.08 19.10 -22.76
C ALA A 150 -7.42 18.37 -22.58
N TYR A 151 -7.56 17.50 -21.56
CA TYR A 151 -8.76 16.69 -21.32
C TYR A 151 -9.48 17.16 -20.05
N PRO A 152 -10.57 17.95 -20.15
CA PRO A 152 -11.14 18.69 -19.01
C PRO A 152 -11.68 17.79 -17.88
N ASN A 153 -12.08 16.55 -18.21
CA ASN A 153 -12.61 15.60 -17.24
C ASN A 153 -11.57 14.62 -16.68
N ILE A 154 -10.27 14.82 -16.98
CA ILE A 154 -9.21 13.96 -16.50
C ILE A 154 -8.48 14.61 -15.32
N LYS A 155 -8.58 13.98 -14.15
CA LYS A 155 -7.89 14.39 -12.92
C LYS A 155 -6.85 13.35 -12.53
N LEU A 156 -5.71 13.81 -12.01
CA LEU A 156 -4.61 12.97 -11.57
C LEU A 156 -4.34 13.22 -10.09
N LYS A 157 -4.50 12.19 -9.26
CA LYS A 157 -4.25 12.27 -7.82
C LYS A 157 -3.01 11.43 -7.49
N ILE A 158 -2.00 12.02 -6.85
CA ILE A 158 -0.80 11.30 -6.41
C ILE A 158 -0.84 11.16 -4.90
N ILE A 159 -0.93 9.94 -4.41
CA ILE A 159 -0.80 9.64 -2.98
C ILE A 159 0.68 9.77 -2.61
N THR A 160 1.01 10.80 -1.85
CA THR A 160 2.38 11.09 -1.43
C THR A 160 2.41 12.02 -0.21
N LEU A 161 3.50 11.95 0.57
CA LEU A 161 3.78 12.89 1.66
C LEU A 161 4.75 13.99 1.21
N ARG A 162 5.19 13.95 -0.03
CA ARG A 162 6.23 14.84 -0.59
C ARG A 162 5.66 15.76 -1.63
N ASP A 163 6.15 16.98 -1.65
CA ASP A 163 5.72 18.05 -2.53
C ASP A 163 6.56 18.19 -3.81
N ASP A 164 7.14 17.07 -4.27
CA ASP A 164 8.09 17.07 -5.37
C ASP A 164 7.48 17.51 -6.72
N PHE A 165 6.13 17.54 -6.85
CA PHE A 165 5.42 17.84 -8.10
C PHE A 165 4.82 19.24 -8.17
N LYS A 166 4.66 19.96 -7.05
CA LYS A 166 4.11 21.34 -7.07
C LYS A 166 4.99 22.30 -7.86
N ALA A 167 6.31 22.12 -7.79
CA ALA A 167 7.26 22.92 -8.55
C ALA A 167 7.11 22.77 -10.07
N ASP A 168 6.53 21.67 -10.56
CA ASP A 168 6.34 21.39 -11.99
C ASP A 168 5.07 22.03 -12.56
N LYS A 169 4.28 22.75 -11.76
CA LYS A 169 3.06 23.50 -12.14
C LYS A 169 2.09 22.74 -13.05
N LEU A 170 1.84 21.47 -12.73
CA LEU A 170 0.85 20.68 -13.42
C LEU A 170 -0.54 21.04 -12.89
N THR A 171 -1.43 21.55 -13.74
CA THR A 171 -2.74 22.07 -13.34
C THR A 171 -3.79 21.00 -13.09
N ASN A 172 -3.55 19.79 -13.58
CA ASN A 172 -4.45 18.65 -13.46
C ASN A 172 -3.96 17.58 -12.46
N VAL A 173 -2.94 17.91 -11.64
CA VAL A 173 -2.32 17.01 -10.66
C VAL A 173 -2.51 17.54 -9.26
N ASP A 174 -3.14 16.75 -8.40
CA ASP A 174 -3.24 17.02 -6.97
C ASP A 174 -2.46 16.00 -6.16
N LEU A 175 -1.82 16.47 -5.09
CA LEU A 175 -1.16 15.60 -4.10
C LEU A 175 -2.13 15.34 -2.97
N ILE A 176 -2.30 14.07 -2.60
CA ILE A 176 -3.21 13.65 -1.55
C ILE A 176 -2.50 12.77 -0.53
N ASP A 177 -2.94 12.84 0.73
CA ASP A 177 -2.37 12.07 1.82
C ASP A 177 -2.67 10.56 1.68
N PRO A 178 -1.74 9.67 2.09
CA PRO A 178 -1.99 8.24 2.15
C PRO A 178 -3.09 7.89 3.15
N PRO A 179 -3.91 6.86 2.86
CA PRO A 179 -4.92 6.40 3.80
C PRO A 179 -4.39 5.40 4.81
N VAL A 180 -4.97 5.37 6.00
CA VAL A 180 -4.80 4.25 6.94
C VAL A 180 -5.61 3.03 6.50
N PHE A 181 -5.07 1.85 6.76
CA PHE A 181 -5.79 0.58 6.63
C PHE A 181 -6.25 0.14 8.01
N ARG A 182 -7.56 0.04 8.21
CA ARG A 182 -8.16 -0.37 9.49
C ARG A 182 -8.67 -1.81 9.41
N PRO A 183 -8.76 -2.54 10.53
CA PRO A 183 -9.42 -3.85 10.53
C PRO A 183 -10.91 -3.72 10.19
N TRP A 184 -11.50 -4.77 9.64
CA TRP A 184 -12.94 -4.79 9.32
C TRP A 184 -13.81 -4.59 10.55
N ASP A 185 -13.41 -5.18 11.68
CA ASP A 185 -14.07 -4.97 12.96
C ASP A 185 -13.32 -3.88 13.74
N LEU A 186 -13.83 -2.66 13.67
CA LEU A 186 -13.23 -1.50 14.35
C LEU A 186 -13.23 -1.66 15.89
N ASN A 187 -14.12 -2.48 16.46
CA ASN A 187 -14.15 -2.75 17.91
C ASN A 187 -12.90 -3.53 18.38
N LYS A 188 -12.17 -4.15 17.47
CA LYS A 188 -10.89 -4.81 17.75
C LYS A 188 -9.71 -3.87 17.85
N ILE A 189 -9.86 -2.61 17.42
CA ILE A 189 -8.83 -1.59 17.60
C ILE A 189 -8.83 -1.17 19.07
N LYS A 190 -7.79 -1.56 19.77
CA LYS A 190 -7.59 -1.15 21.16
C LYS A 190 -6.50 -0.09 21.26
N PRO A 191 -6.53 0.75 22.30
CA PRO A 191 -5.38 1.55 22.65
C PRO A 191 -4.12 0.68 22.81
N VAL A 192 -2.96 1.31 22.65
CA VAL A 192 -1.68 0.65 22.97
C VAL A 192 -1.67 0.35 24.45
N GLU A 193 -1.40 -0.89 24.82
CA GLU A 193 -1.38 -1.38 26.19
C GLU A 193 -0.06 -2.09 26.49
N LYS A 194 0.22 -2.31 27.77
CA LYS A 194 1.38 -3.08 28.22
C LYS A 194 1.04 -4.57 28.22
N HIS A 195 1.75 -5.35 27.42
CA HIS A 195 1.68 -6.79 27.42
C HIS A 195 3.02 -7.43 27.84
N GLN A 196 2.95 -8.66 28.34
CA GLN A 196 4.12 -9.50 28.62
C GLN A 196 3.86 -10.92 28.14
N PRO A 197 4.70 -11.45 27.22
CA PRO A 197 5.81 -10.76 26.55
C PRO A 197 5.36 -9.63 25.64
N LEU A 198 6.21 -8.61 25.44
CA LEU A 198 6.01 -7.60 24.40
C LEU A 198 6.19 -8.27 23.03
N LYS A 199 5.19 -8.17 22.17
CA LYS A 199 5.20 -8.82 20.85
C LYS A 199 5.54 -7.84 19.75
N LEU A 200 6.65 -8.06 19.07
CA LEU A 200 7.10 -7.31 17.91
C LEU A 200 6.71 -8.05 16.64
N GLY A 201 6.28 -7.34 15.60
CA GLY A 201 5.90 -7.92 14.32
C GLY A 201 6.73 -7.40 13.16
N PHE A 202 7.20 -8.30 12.31
CA PHE A 202 7.76 -8.03 10.99
C PHE A 202 6.86 -8.70 9.95
N PHE A 203 6.17 -7.91 9.10
CA PHE A 203 5.09 -8.42 8.25
C PHE A 203 5.18 -8.02 6.79
N GLY A 204 4.48 -8.78 5.95
CA GLY A 204 4.19 -8.50 4.55
C GLY A 204 5.06 -9.29 3.58
N GLN A 205 5.01 -8.93 2.30
CA GLN A 205 5.79 -9.60 1.27
C GLN A 205 7.29 -9.52 1.59
N TYR A 206 7.94 -10.69 1.71
CA TYR A 206 9.40 -10.75 1.86
C TYR A 206 10.10 -10.27 0.60
N ARG A 207 11.08 -9.42 0.80
CA ARG A 207 12.02 -8.94 -0.22
C ARG A 207 13.35 -8.66 0.47
N ARG A 208 14.45 -8.87 -0.23
CA ARG A 208 15.81 -8.68 0.34
C ARG A 208 16.04 -7.28 0.90
N GLU A 209 15.46 -6.24 0.23
CA GLU A 209 15.55 -4.85 0.68
C GLU A 209 14.83 -4.56 2.01
N LYS A 210 14.04 -5.50 2.52
CA LYS A 210 13.45 -5.39 3.87
C LYS A 210 14.45 -5.69 4.99
N ASN A 211 15.67 -6.08 4.63
CA ASN A 211 16.81 -6.18 5.54
C ASN A 211 16.60 -7.13 6.74
N LEU A 212 15.81 -8.21 6.52
CA LEU A 212 15.41 -9.15 7.58
C LEU A 212 16.60 -9.78 8.30
N GLY A 213 17.63 -10.26 7.56
CA GLY A 213 18.78 -10.92 8.19
C GLY A 213 19.55 -9.99 9.14
N PHE A 214 19.76 -8.73 8.75
CA PHE A 214 20.39 -7.74 9.61
C PHE A 214 19.58 -7.47 10.89
N PHE A 215 18.25 -7.42 10.75
CA PHE A 215 17.35 -7.25 11.88
C PHE A 215 17.37 -8.44 12.83
N LEU A 216 17.31 -9.68 12.31
CA LEU A 216 17.37 -10.89 13.12
C LEU A 216 18.69 -10.99 13.89
N ASP A 217 19.81 -10.72 13.24
CA ASP A 217 21.12 -10.65 13.86
C ASP A 217 21.19 -9.60 14.99
N ALA A 218 20.53 -8.46 14.81
CA ALA A 218 20.48 -7.43 15.84
C ALA A 218 19.55 -7.83 16.99
N PHE A 219 18.42 -8.48 16.68
CA PHE A 219 17.45 -8.92 17.68
C PHE A 219 18.05 -9.92 18.66
N ILE A 220 18.80 -10.93 18.18
CA ILE A 220 19.46 -11.93 19.06
C ILE A 220 20.61 -11.35 19.88
N GLN A 221 21.18 -10.21 19.48
CA GLN A 221 22.23 -9.51 20.23
C GLN A 221 21.68 -8.52 21.24
N ALA A 222 20.43 -8.08 21.10
CA ALA A 222 19.81 -7.10 21.95
C ALA A 222 19.51 -7.66 23.35
N ARG A 223 19.65 -6.81 24.37
CA ARG A 223 19.36 -7.14 25.77
C ARG A 223 18.13 -6.36 26.23
N PHE A 224 17.02 -7.07 26.33
CA PHE A 224 15.77 -6.48 26.77
C PHE A 224 15.58 -6.62 28.29
N THR A 225 15.03 -5.59 28.91
CA THR A 225 14.67 -5.59 30.34
C THR A 225 13.30 -6.20 30.60
N VAL A 226 12.57 -6.57 29.54
CA VAL A 226 11.25 -7.21 29.57
C VAL A 226 11.25 -8.42 28.64
N PRO A 227 10.44 -9.44 28.87
CA PRO A 227 10.26 -10.53 27.92
C PRO A 227 9.74 -10.01 26.58
N VAL A 228 10.34 -10.45 25.48
CA VAL A 228 9.98 -10.06 24.11
C VAL A 228 9.74 -11.29 23.27
N LYS A 229 8.74 -11.25 22.38
CA LYS A 229 8.53 -12.22 21.33
C LYS A 229 8.51 -11.52 19.97
N LEU A 230 9.19 -12.09 18.97
CA LEU A 230 9.23 -11.58 17.61
C LEU A 230 8.44 -12.52 16.69
N ILE A 231 7.46 -11.99 15.98
CA ILE A 231 6.71 -12.67 14.93
C ILE A 231 7.21 -12.18 13.58
N VAL A 232 7.76 -13.08 12.77
CA VAL A 232 8.31 -12.81 11.44
C VAL A 232 7.43 -13.48 10.40
N GLN A 233 6.58 -12.70 9.72
CA GLN A 233 5.77 -13.22 8.63
C GLN A 233 6.34 -12.76 7.30
N GLY A 234 6.47 -13.69 6.34
CA GLY A 234 6.90 -13.42 4.98
C GLY A 234 6.04 -14.14 3.94
N ALA A 235 5.39 -13.37 3.07
CA ALA A 235 4.84 -13.88 1.83
C ALA A 235 5.92 -13.81 0.74
N THR A 236 6.15 -14.88 -0.01
CA THR A 236 7.16 -14.93 -1.07
C THR A 236 6.48 -15.12 -2.44
N ALA A 237 6.91 -14.32 -3.42
CA ALA A 237 6.36 -14.39 -4.78
C ALA A 237 7.27 -15.12 -5.78
N LYS A 238 8.53 -15.38 -5.38
CA LYS A 238 9.56 -16.00 -6.23
C LYS A 238 10.27 -17.14 -5.49
N PRO A 239 10.68 -18.20 -6.17
CA PRO A 239 11.39 -19.32 -5.54
C PRO A 239 12.67 -18.89 -4.79
N GLU A 240 13.44 -17.95 -5.36
CA GLU A 240 14.65 -17.44 -4.73
C GLU A 240 14.40 -16.66 -3.43
N ASP A 241 13.25 -15.98 -3.33
CA ASP A 241 12.84 -15.30 -2.10
C ASP A 241 12.35 -16.31 -1.06
N SER A 242 11.65 -17.38 -1.51
CA SER A 242 11.23 -18.50 -0.64
C SER A 242 12.44 -19.18 -0.01
N ALA A 243 13.40 -19.59 -0.83
CA ALA A 243 14.62 -20.23 -0.34
C ALA A 243 15.42 -19.35 0.63
N ALA A 244 15.47 -18.03 0.37
CA ALA A 244 16.14 -17.10 1.26
C ALA A 244 15.41 -16.95 2.61
N PHE A 245 14.07 -16.92 2.60
CA PHE A 245 13.28 -16.86 3.83
C PHE A 245 13.39 -18.14 4.65
N GLU A 246 13.31 -19.31 4.01
CA GLU A 246 13.47 -20.63 4.64
C GLU A 246 14.87 -20.82 5.26
N LYS A 247 15.91 -20.23 4.63
CA LYS A 247 17.24 -20.19 5.22
C LYS A 247 17.23 -19.49 6.58
N TYR A 248 16.59 -18.32 6.70
CA TYR A 248 16.46 -17.63 7.99
C TYR A 248 15.66 -18.45 9.00
N MET A 249 14.57 -19.07 8.60
CA MET A 249 13.81 -19.97 9.49
C MET A 249 14.68 -21.05 10.10
N LYS A 250 15.55 -21.65 9.30
CA LYS A 250 16.49 -22.69 9.77
C LYS A 250 17.60 -22.11 10.64
N GLU A 251 18.17 -20.97 10.25
CA GLU A 251 19.31 -20.34 10.94
C GLU A 251 18.93 -19.83 12.34
N TYR A 252 17.68 -19.40 12.53
CA TYR A 252 17.20 -18.88 13.81
C TYR A 252 16.19 -19.80 14.51
N SER A 253 16.15 -21.10 14.14
CA SER A 253 15.22 -22.10 14.72
C SER A 253 15.39 -22.33 16.21
N ASP A 254 16.61 -22.13 16.75
CA ASP A 254 16.95 -22.39 18.16
C ASP A 254 16.56 -21.24 19.10
N TYR A 255 16.07 -20.13 18.56
CA TYR A 255 15.63 -18.97 19.34
C TYR A 255 14.11 -19.03 19.58
N GLU A 256 13.69 -19.49 20.77
CA GLU A 256 12.27 -19.67 21.14
C GLU A 256 11.46 -18.35 21.13
N GLU A 257 12.15 -17.21 21.20
CA GLU A 257 11.55 -15.89 21.13
C GLU A 257 11.16 -15.48 19.70
N ILE A 258 11.61 -16.20 18.66
CA ILE A 258 11.37 -15.88 17.25
C ILE A 258 10.41 -16.92 16.65
N GLU A 259 9.25 -16.43 16.19
CA GLU A 259 8.25 -17.25 15.53
C GLU A 259 8.16 -16.86 14.03
N PHE A 260 8.31 -17.84 13.13
CA PHE A 260 8.27 -17.62 11.69
C PHE A 260 6.97 -18.11 11.06
N TRP A 261 6.35 -17.28 10.22
CA TRP A 261 5.18 -17.62 9.41
C TRP A 261 5.50 -17.43 7.92
N HIS A 262 5.90 -18.52 7.25
CA HIS A 262 6.17 -18.51 5.81
C HIS A 262 4.88 -18.76 5.03
N ARG A 263 4.02 -17.78 4.99
CA ARG A 263 2.73 -17.85 4.29
C ARG A 263 2.21 -16.47 3.90
N ASN A 264 1.37 -16.44 2.86
CA ASN A 264 0.64 -15.22 2.51
C ASN A 264 -0.59 -15.10 3.43
N LEU A 265 -0.77 -13.93 4.02
CA LEU A 265 -1.93 -13.60 4.85
C LEU A 265 -2.79 -12.58 4.12
N ILE A 266 -4.09 -12.85 3.99
CA ILE A 266 -5.06 -11.98 3.33
C ILE A 266 -6.32 -11.91 4.19
N GLY A 267 -6.98 -10.75 4.19
CA GLY A 267 -8.27 -10.56 4.83
C GLY A 267 -8.21 -10.78 6.34
N LYS A 268 -9.07 -11.64 6.87
CA LYS A 268 -9.20 -11.87 8.32
C LYS A 268 -7.90 -12.35 8.97
N GLU A 269 -7.18 -13.27 8.33
CA GLU A 269 -5.90 -13.78 8.87
C GLU A 269 -4.83 -12.68 8.96
N TRP A 270 -4.79 -11.78 7.96
CA TRP A 270 -3.92 -10.62 7.97
C TRP A 270 -4.25 -9.68 9.12
N HIS A 271 -5.53 -9.38 9.33
CA HIS A 271 -5.96 -8.52 10.42
C HIS A 271 -5.67 -9.14 11.80
N GLU A 272 -5.92 -10.44 11.97
CA GLU A 272 -5.63 -11.14 13.22
C GLU A 272 -4.13 -11.16 13.52
N ALA A 273 -3.28 -11.34 12.50
CA ALA A 273 -1.83 -11.25 12.66
C ALA A 273 -1.38 -9.88 13.16
N LEU A 274 -1.89 -8.80 12.57
CA LEU A 274 -1.58 -7.43 12.99
C LEU A 274 -2.10 -7.11 14.40
N LEU A 275 -3.29 -7.59 14.74
CA LEU A 275 -3.87 -7.41 16.07
C LEU A 275 -3.09 -8.18 17.14
N SER A 276 -2.41 -9.27 16.79
CA SER A 276 -1.69 -10.14 17.73
C SER A 276 -0.36 -9.58 18.25
N VAL A 277 0.14 -8.49 17.67
CA VAL A 277 1.40 -7.85 18.07
C VAL A 277 1.18 -6.48 18.72
N ASP A 278 2.18 -5.99 19.43
CA ASP A 278 2.14 -4.70 20.14
C ASP A 278 2.79 -3.57 19.33
N ALA A 279 3.80 -3.89 18.54
CA ALA A 279 4.51 -2.93 17.69
C ALA A 279 4.97 -3.58 16.38
N ILE A 280 5.19 -2.75 15.36
CA ILE A 280 5.66 -3.17 14.03
C ILE A 280 7.09 -2.69 13.80
N ILE A 281 7.94 -3.58 13.30
CA ILE A 281 9.33 -3.28 12.97
C ILE A 281 9.54 -3.28 11.47
N MET A 282 10.10 -2.19 10.92
CA MET A 282 10.32 -2.00 9.49
C MET A 282 11.76 -1.56 9.19
N PRO A 283 12.74 -2.46 9.19
CA PRO A 283 14.16 -2.14 8.99
C PRO A 283 14.54 -2.03 7.49
N TYR A 284 13.67 -1.54 6.65
CA TYR A 284 13.82 -1.55 5.19
C TYR A 284 14.97 -0.64 4.73
N ALA A 285 15.75 -1.12 3.78
CA ALA A 285 16.95 -0.44 3.28
C ALA A 285 16.89 -0.26 1.74
N ALA A 286 15.87 0.46 1.25
CA ALA A 286 15.73 0.73 -0.17
C ALA A 286 15.22 2.14 -0.44
N GLU A 287 15.93 2.86 -1.33
CA GLU A 287 15.64 4.25 -1.68
C GLU A 287 14.20 4.48 -2.18
N ARG A 288 13.58 3.46 -2.79
CA ARG A 288 12.20 3.57 -3.29
C ARG A 288 11.19 3.96 -2.20
N TYR A 289 11.44 3.63 -0.92
CA TYR A 289 10.56 3.98 0.18
C TYR A 289 10.53 5.48 0.50
N ARG A 290 11.41 6.26 -0.11
CA ARG A 290 11.38 7.73 -0.07
C ARG A 290 10.31 8.31 -0.99
N TYR A 291 9.91 7.58 -2.04
CA TYR A 291 9.05 8.08 -3.12
C TYR A 291 7.68 7.41 -3.16
N HIS A 292 7.57 6.26 -2.52
CA HIS A 292 6.30 5.55 -2.34
C HIS A 292 5.91 5.57 -0.87
N TRP A 293 4.67 5.82 -0.60
CA TRP A 293 4.15 5.65 0.74
C TRP A 293 4.14 4.16 1.13
N SER A 294 4.46 3.87 2.38
CA SER A 294 4.51 2.52 2.89
C SER A 294 3.14 2.07 3.39
N ALA A 295 2.48 1.19 2.65
CA ALA A 295 1.22 0.61 3.10
C ALA A 295 1.31 0.00 4.50
N MET A 296 2.47 -0.62 4.86
CA MET A 296 2.68 -1.18 6.19
C MET A 296 2.71 -0.12 7.30
N LEU A 297 3.30 1.05 7.04
CA LEU A 297 3.29 2.18 7.98
C LEU A 297 1.84 2.62 8.27
N PHE A 298 1.05 2.84 7.21
CA PHE A 298 -0.34 3.28 7.36
C PHE A 298 -1.27 2.17 7.87
N THR A 299 -0.92 0.92 7.64
CA THR A 299 -1.57 -0.22 8.31
C THR A 299 -1.28 -0.21 9.81
N ALA A 300 -0.03 -0.02 10.21
CA ALA A 300 0.32 0.04 11.64
C ALA A 300 -0.41 1.19 12.34
N ILE A 301 -0.50 2.38 11.73
CA ILE A 301 -1.29 3.50 12.25
C ILE A 301 -2.76 3.07 12.42
N GLY A 302 -3.37 2.50 11.38
CA GLY A 302 -4.78 2.10 11.40
C GLY A 302 -5.13 1.00 12.41
N PHE A 303 -4.12 0.21 12.81
CA PHE A 303 -4.23 -0.84 13.84
C PHE A 303 -3.74 -0.39 15.22
N ASN A 304 -3.46 0.91 15.41
CA ASN A 304 -2.90 1.47 16.65
C ASN A 304 -1.61 0.77 17.11
N LYS A 305 -0.68 0.48 16.17
CA LYS A 305 0.59 -0.18 16.47
C LYS A 305 1.74 0.82 16.38
N PRO A 306 2.44 1.11 17.50
CA PRO A 306 3.69 1.86 17.45
C PRO A 306 4.72 1.23 16.53
N LEU A 307 5.63 2.05 16.02
CA LEU A 307 6.57 1.69 14.97
C LEU A 307 8.02 1.83 15.42
N LEU A 308 8.85 0.89 14.97
CA LEU A 308 10.28 1.10 14.90
C LEU A 308 10.70 0.93 13.44
N GLN A 309 11.01 2.03 12.75
CA GLN A 309 11.17 2.03 11.30
C GLN A 309 12.48 2.64 10.83
N SER A 310 12.96 2.17 9.68
CA SER A 310 14.07 2.79 8.97
C SER A 310 13.78 4.27 8.63
N PRO A 311 14.78 5.15 8.67
CA PRO A 311 14.65 6.55 8.27
C PRO A 311 14.32 6.73 6.78
N GLU A 312 14.41 5.66 5.97
CA GLU A 312 14.03 5.67 4.56
C GLU A 312 12.51 5.63 4.34
N ILE A 313 11.73 5.19 5.35
CA ILE A 313 10.29 5.01 5.22
C ILE A 313 9.57 6.26 5.67
N ASN A 314 9.08 7.06 4.73
CA ASN A 314 8.21 8.21 4.99
C ASN A 314 8.54 8.97 6.29
N PRO A 315 9.73 9.52 6.43
CA PRO A 315 10.19 10.16 7.68
C PRO A 315 9.29 11.33 8.12
N GLU A 316 8.56 11.92 7.18
CA GLU A 316 7.61 13.01 7.41
C GLU A 316 6.54 12.63 8.46
N VAL A 317 6.17 11.34 8.52
CA VAL A 317 5.16 10.85 9.47
C VAL A 317 5.69 10.89 10.90
N LEU A 318 6.92 10.38 11.14
CA LEU A 318 7.55 10.45 12.47
C LEU A 318 7.92 11.88 12.90
N GLN A 319 8.23 12.76 11.94
CA GLN A 319 8.45 14.18 12.20
C GLN A 319 7.17 14.89 12.68
N LYS A 320 6.00 14.45 12.17
CA LYS A 320 4.70 15.03 12.50
C LYS A 320 4.05 14.40 13.73
N PHE A 321 4.24 13.09 13.92
CA PHE A 321 3.59 12.31 14.97
C PHE A 321 4.58 11.38 15.66
N VAL A 322 4.64 11.42 16.99
CA VAL A 322 5.47 10.51 17.81
C VAL A 322 4.75 9.14 17.92
N ILE A 323 4.53 8.48 16.78
CA ILE A 323 3.89 7.16 16.72
C ILE A 323 4.88 6.00 16.86
N GLY A 324 6.13 6.29 17.14
CA GLY A 324 7.22 5.33 17.24
C GLY A 324 8.57 6.02 17.15
N GLU A 325 9.60 5.29 16.74
CA GLU A 325 10.97 5.79 16.66
C GLU A 325 11.62 5.42 15.32
N ALA A 326 12.60 6.22 14.90
CA ALA A 326 13.44 5.89 13.75
C ALA A 326 14.58 4.96 14.17
N LEU A 327 14.85 3.93 13.38
CA LEU A 327 16.02 3.05 13.54
C LEU A 327 17.31 3.81 13.22
N ASP A 328 18.34 3.60 14.02
CA ASP A 328 19.70 4.01 13.66
C ASP A 328 20.34 2.92 12.78
N MET A 329 20.39 3.17 11.47
CA MET A 329 20.90 2.24 10.47
C MET A 329 22.40 2.42 10.18
N THR A 330 23.11 3.27 10.94
CA THR A 330 24.53 3.61 10.68
C THR A 330 25.47 2.47 10.98
N SER A 331 25.15 1.62 11.96
CA SER A 331 25.88 0.43 12.30
C SER A 331 25.00 -0.60 13.01
N LYS A 332 25.45 -1.88 13.04
CA LYS A 332 24.75 -2.93 13.79
C LYS A 332 24.61 -2.59 15.28
N GLY A 333 25.67 -2.06 15.91
CA GLY A 333 25.63 -1.68 17.30
C GLY A 333 24.67 -0.50 17.58
N ALA A 334 24.56 0.47 16.68
CA ALA A 334 23.61 1.56 16.78
C ALA A 334 22.16 1.03 16.66
N PHE A 335 21.93 0.14 15.72
CA PHE A 335 20.64 -0.52 15.54
C PHE A 335 20.21 -1.31 16.79
N VAL A 336 21.12 -2.11 17.36
CA VAL A 336 20.86 -2.87 18.60
C VAL A 336 20.47 -1.93 19.73
N ARG A 337 21.24 -0.86 19.97
CA ARG A 337 20.91 0.13 21.03
C ARG A 337 19.56 0.79 20.81
N GLN A 338 19.20 1.11 19.56
CA GLN A 338 17.90 1.72 19.26
C GLN A 338 16.75 0.74 19.48
N LEU A 339 16.94 -0.53 19.11
CA LEU A 339 15.97 -1.60 19.37
C LEU A 339 15.76 -1.82 20.88
N GLU A 340 16.86 -1.89 21.66
CA GLU A 340 16.82 -1.97 23.12
C GLU A 340 16.11 -0.75 23.73
N HIS A 341 16.43 0.45 23.25
CA HIS A 341 15.82 1.68 23.73
C HIS A 341 14.31 1.65 23.52
N PHE A 342 13.86 1.37 22.30
CA PHE A 342 12.44 1.31 21.95
C PHE A 342 11.68 0.32 22.85
N VAL A 343 12.18 -0.92 22.97
CA VAL A 343 11.55 -1.98 23.77
C VAL A 343 11.54 -1.61 25.26
N ASN A 344 12.67 -1.20 25.82
CA ASN A 344 12.79 -0.92 27.24
C ASN A 344 12.00 0.33 27.67
N LYS A 345 11.76 1.27 26.73
CA LYS A 345 10.95 2.48 26.98
C LYS A 345 9.49 2.34 26.53
N PHE A 346 9.11 1.24 25.89
CA PHE A 346 7.79 1.06 25.30
C PHE A 346 6.66 1.41 26.28
N SER A 347 6.66 0.80 27.45
CA SER A 347 5.61 1.02 28.47
C SER A 347 5.51 2.47 28.94
N LYS A 348 6.64 3.19 29.01
CA LYS A 348 6.66 4.61 29.38
C LYS A 348 6.05 5.49 28.29
N ASN A 349 6.22 5.10 27.04
CA ASN A 349 5.80 5.88 25.89
C ASN A 349 4.35 5.59 25.45
N ILE A 350 3.66 4.62 26.07
CA ILE A 350 2.27 4.26 25.72
C ILE A 350 1.32 5.45 25.65
N PRO A 351 1.28 6.40 26.62
CA PRO A 351 0.39 7.55 26.53
C PRO A 351 0.67 8.43 25.32
N ILE A 352 1.95 8.66 25.01
CA ILE A 352 2.40 9.44 23.85
C ILE A 352 1.99 8.76 22.54
N TYR A 353 2.20 7.44 22.44
CA TYR A 353 1.82 6.66 21.27
C TYR A 353 0.30 6.68 21.04
N ASN A 354 -0.50 6.51 22.08
CA ASN A 354 -1.96 6.56 21.98
C ASN A 354 -2.47 7.91 21.45
N GLU A 355 -1.96 9.01 21.99
CA GLU A 355 -2.32 10.35 21.54
C GLU A 355 -1.91 10.58 20.07
N ALA A 356 -0.67 10.24 19.72
CA ALA A 356 -0.13 10.47 18.39
C ALA A 356 -0.79 9.59 17.33
N LEU A 357 -1.04 8.30 17.62
CA LEU A 357 -1.75 7.38 16.72
C LEU A 357 -3.20 7.83 16.51
N GLY A 358 -3.88 8.33 17.55
CA GLY A 358 -5.21 8.90 17.41
C GLY A 358 -5.23 10.09 16.44
N LYS A 359 -4.30 11.04 16.58
CA LYS A 359 -4.18 12.19 15.66
C LYS A 359 -3.83 11.76 14.23
N ALA A 360 -2.93 10.80 14.07
CA ALA A 360 -2.54 10.27 12.76
C ALA A 360 -3.70 9.54 12.08
N ASN A 361 -4.48 8.75 12.82
CA ASN A 361 -5.68 8.07 12.31
C ASN A 361 -6.76 9.05 11.81
N VAL A 362 -6.89 10.22 12.42
CA VAL A 362 -7.82 11.26 11.95
C VAL A 362 -7.31 11.90 10.66
N LEU A 363 -6.04 12.29 10.61
CA LEU A 363 -5.48 12.94 9.42
C LEU A 363 -5.50 12.03 8.20
N TYR A 364 -5.09 10.78 8.36
CA TYR A 364 -4.96 9.79 7.30
C TYR A 364 -6.20 8.90 7.16
N SER A 365 -7.36 9.39 7.59
CA SER A 365 -8.60 8.61 7.56
C SER A 365 -9.04 8.26 6.13
N GLN A 366 -9.85 7.20 6.02
CA GLN A 366 -10.46 6.80 4.76
C GLN A 366 -11.41 7.88 4.24
N GLU A 367 -12.09 8.57 5.14
CA GLU A 367 -12.99 9.67 4.83
C GLU A 367 -12.24 10.82 4.14
N ASN A 368 -11.04 11.17 4.65
CA ASN A 368 -10.19 12.19 4.03
C ASN A 368 -9.66 11.73 2.67
N LEU A 369 -9.30 10.45 2.52
CA LEU A 369 -8.93 9.90 1.21
C LEU A 369 -10.03 10.12 0.18
N ILE A 370 -11.26 9.70 0.49
CA ILE A 370 -12.39 9.81 -0.45
C ILE A 370 -12.67 11.26 -0.79
N LYS A 371 -12.70 12.15 0.22
CA LYS A 371 -12.86 13.58 0.00
C LYS A 371 -11.80 14.11 -0.97
N ASN A 372 -10.54 13.83 -0.72
CA ASN A 372 -9.43 14.31 -1.56
C ASN A 372 -9.43 13.70 -2.98
N ILE A 373 -9.95 12.48 -3.15
CA ILE A 373 -10.10 11.88 -4.48
C ILE A 373 -11.25 12.55 -5.24
N MET A 374 -12.37 12.82 -4.59
CA MET A 374 -13.60 13.30 -5.23
C MET A 374 -13.60 14.82 -5.48
N ASP A 375 -12.83 15.60 -4.72
CA ASP A 375 -12.62 17.04 -4.94
C ASP A 375 -11.76 17.30 -6.19
#